data_ace20dde132a93f04addc65af2d8de8c
#
_entry.id   ace20dde132a93f04addc65af2d8de8c
#
_cell.length_a   1.000
_cell.length_b   1.000
_cell.length_c   1.000
_cell.angle_alpha   90.00
_cell.angle_beta   90.00
_cell.angle_gamma   90.00
#
_symmetry.space_group_name_H-M   'P 1'
#
loop_
_entity.id
_entity.type
_entity.pdbx_description
1 polymer ?
#
loop_
_entity_poly.entity_id
_entity_poly.type
_entity_poly.pdbx_seq_one_letter_code
_entity_poly.pdbx_strand_id
1 'polypeptide(L)'
;MRRGVLVAAAVLLCFACKRGANEVVVYTSVDQPFSEPIFKEFEKRSGMKVLAVYDTEETKSTGVVNRLIAEARQPQADVFLSGDPVRPFLLIKRGLVQPYPSPAAASVPAHFRAPDGTWTGSAARARILLVNKQKVSAAEMPKSVRDLAAPRWKGQTALANPLFGTTTMHVAALFGAWGEDKGRAFLDDLKTNHARIASSNGEVKRLVTAGEVAFGLCDTDDAAEALHDGAPVAVVYPDQDGVGTLVMPTAVVLMNGPHPDAGRALVDWLVSAEVDKRMAELAAHMPLRADIQVPGVRSANSFRSMQVDYARLGEEMERIQPWLRQWVGL
;
A
#
# COMPACT_ATOMS: atom_id res chain seq x y z
N MET A 1 -54.96 33.58 54.95
CA MET A 1 -53.72 32.78 54.90
C MET A 1 -53.63 32.18 53.52
N ARG A 2 -52.84 32.76 52.62
CA ARG A 2 -52.58 32.22 51.25
C ARG A 2 -51.14 31.65 51.20
N ARG A 3 -51.01 30.32 51.02
CA ARG A 3 -49.74 29.65 50.85
C ARG A 3 -49.37 29.78 49.39
N GLY A 4 -48.25 30.50 49.06
CA GLY A 4 -47.64 30.54 47.77
C GLY A 4 -46.76 29.30 47.58
N VAL A 5 -46.96 28.56 46.48
CA VAL A 5 -46.13 27.47 46.05
C VAL A 5 -45.08 28.00 45.07
N LEU A 6 -43.80 27.99 45.46
CA LEU A 6 -42.67 28.28 44.60
C LEU A 6 -42.37 27.03 43.75
N VAL A 7 -42.62 27.15 42.47
CA VAL A 7 -42.14 26.12 41.49
C VAL A 7 -40.72 26.50 41.06
N ALA A 8 -39.74 25.74 41.53
CA ALA A 8 -38.36 25.84 41.06
C ALA A 8 -38.22 25.10 39.71
N ALA A 9 -38.06 25.86 38.63
CA ALA A 9 -37.75 25.32 37.32
C ALA A 9 -36.26 24.92 37.30
N ALA A 10 -35.98 23.61 37.34
CA ALA A 10 -34.66 23.07 37.12
C ALA A 10 -34.35 23.09 35.61
N VAL A 11 -33.51 24.05 35.19
CA VAL A 11 -32.94 24.09 33.83
C VAL A 11 -31.89 23.01 33.74
N LEU A 12 -32.21 21.86 33.14
CA LEU A 12 -31.26 20.85 32.72
C LEU A 12 -30.42 21.40 31.54
N LEU A 13 -29.26 21.93 31.85
CA LEU A 13 -28.20 22.18 30.86
C LEU A 13 -27.71 20.84 30.33
N CYS A 14 -28.28 20.37 29.21
CA CYS A 14 -27.68 19.34 28.41
C CYS A 14 -26.33 19.86 27.85
N PHE A 15 -25.23 19.55 28.54
CA PHE A 15 -23.91 19.58 27.94
C PHE A 15 -23.87 18.48 26.89
N ALA A 16 -24.33 18.78 25.66
CA ALA A 16 -23.94 18.05 24.51
C ALA A 16 -22.42 18.20 24.46
N CYS A 17 -21.69 17.15 24.84
CA CYS A 17 -20.26 17.03 24.52
C CYS A 17 -20.16 17.25 23.01
N LYS A 18 -19.79 18.44 22.56
CA LYS A 18 -19.25 18.66 21.23
C LYS A 18 -17.99 17.81 21.21
N ARG A 19 -18.07 16.58 20.65
CA ARG A 19 -16.90 15.85 20.21
C ARG A 19 -16.07 16.84 19.43
N GLY A 20 -14.78 16.97 19.78
CA GLY A 20 -13.96 18.13 19.50
C GLY A 20 -14.00 18.54 18.02
N ALA A 21 -14.41 19.79 17.80
CA ALA A 21 -14.37 20.44 16.49
C ALA A 21 -12.95 20.53 15.89
N ASN A 22 -11.95 19.93 16.55
CA ASN A 22 -10.54 20.05 16.25
C ASN A 22 -9.81 18.69 16.27
N GLU A 23 -10.50 17.61 15.89
CA GLU A 23 -9.91 16.27 15.79
C GLU A 23 -10.30 15.58 14.49
N VAL A 24 -9.45 14.67 14.03
CA VAL A 24 -9.67 13.82 12.86
C VAL A 24 -9.25 12.39 13.18
N VAL A 25 -10.09 11.41 12.81
CA VAL A 25 -9.84 10.00 13.04
C VAL A 25 -9.31 9.37 11.76
N VAL A 26 -8.10 8.82 11.81
CA VAL A 26 -7.51 8.10 10.69
C VAL A 26 -7.31 6.62 11.03
N TYR A 27 -7.80 5.75 10.17
CA TYR A 27 -7.47 4.33 10.22
C TYR A 27 -6.37 4.06 9.18
N THR A 28 -5.35 3.29 9.55
CA THR A 28 -4.23 3.07 8.64
C THR A 28 -3.64 1.66 8.72
N SER A 29 -3.25 1.13 7.57
CA SER A 29 -2.40 -0.05 7.42
C SER A 29 -0.97 0.30 7.00
N VAL A 30 -0.62 1.58 6.95
CA VAL A 30 0.77 2.03 6.82
C VAL A 30 1.41 1.97 8.20
N ASP A 31 2.59 1.40 8.28
CA ASP A 31 3.29 1.16 9.54
C ASP A 31 3.48 2.43 10.37
N GLN A 32 3.26 2.31 11.68
CA GLN A 32 3.31 3.43 12.61
C GLN A 32 4.61 4.24 12.54
N PRO A 33 5.82 3.64 12.47
CA PRO A 33 7.06 4.40 12.39
C PRO A 33 7.13 5.36 11.20
N PHE A 34 6.40 5.09 10.12
CA PHE A 34 6.37 5.93 8.92
C PHE A 34 5.21 6.91 8.90
N SER A 35 4.02 6.48 9.31
CA SER A 35 2.81 7.31 9.24
C SER A 35 2.65 8.26 10.43
N GLU A 36 3.06 7.88 11.64
CA GLU A 36 2.93 8.74 12.82
C GLU A 36 3.68 10.07 12.69
N PRO A 37 4.93 10.16 12.19
CA PRO A 37 5.61 11.43 11.96
C PRO A 37 4.82 12.35 11.01
N ILE A 38 4.20 11.80 9.97
CA ILE A 38 3.35 12.54 9.01
C ILE A 38 2.12 13.11 9.70
N PHE A 39 1.47 12.35 10.59
CA PHE A 39 0.33 12.81 11.38
C PHE A 39 0.75 13.90 12.37
N LYS A 40 1.91 13.77 13.00
CA LYS A 40 2.43 14.79 13.92
C LYS A 40 2.78 16.11 13.23
N GLU A 41 3.27 16.04 12.00
CA GLU A 41 3.50 17.24 11.18
C GLU A 41 2.17 17.92 10.82
N PHE A 42 1.13 17.17 10.48
CA PHE A 42 -0.23 17.71 10.28
C PHE A 42 -0.77 18.38 11.53
N GLU A 43 -0.67 17.74 12.71
CA GLU A 43 -1.11 18.32 13.99
C GLU A 43 -0.47 19.69 14.25
N LYS A 44 0.84 19.82 14.03
CA LYS A 44 1.58 21.08 14.22
C LYS A 44 1.12 22.19 13.29
N ARG A 45 0.73 21.85 12.05
CA ARG A 45 0.33 22.84 11.04
C ARG A 45 -1.11 23.26 11.14
N SER A 46 -1.98 22.30 11.34
CA SER A 46 -3.43 22.52 11.36
C SER A 46 -3.97 22.92 12.73
N GLY A 47 -3.25 22.59 13.80
CA GLY A 47 -3.75 22.65 15.18
C GLY A 47 -4.80 21.57 15.50
N MET A 48 -5.12 20.66 14.55
CA MET A 48 -6.04 19.55 14.76
C MET A 48 -5.31 18.37 15.38
N LYS A 49 -5.99 17.61 16.23
CA LYS A 49 -5.48 16.37 16.80
C LYS A 49 -5.81 15.19 15.86
N VAL A 50 -4.83 14.35 15.59
CA VAL A 50 -5.02 13.11 14.83
C VAL A 50 -5.20 11.93 15.79
N LEU A 51 -6.33 11.24 15.68
CA LEU A 51 -6.63 10.02 16.39
C LEU A 51 -6.39 8.84 15.45
N ALA A 52 -5.16 8.31 15.48
CA ALA A 52 -4.76 7.24 14.59
C ALA A 52 -5.09 5.86 15.17
N VAL A 53 -5.65 4.98 14.33
CA VAL A 53 -5.86 3.55 14.60
C VAL A 53 -5.03 2.77 13.60
N TYR A 54 -4.01 2.09 14.10
CA TYR A 54 -3.10 1.28 13.31
C TYR A 54 -3.58 -0.16 13.18
N ASP A 55 -3.32 -0.79 12.06
CA ASP A 55 -3.50 -2.23 11.89
C ASP A 55 -2.41 -3.02 12.63
N THR A 56 -2.67 -4.30 12.90
CA THR A 56 -1.67 -5.21 13.46
C THR A 56 -0.92 -5.97 12.37
N GLU A 57 0.28 -6.46 12.66
CA GLU A 57 1.05 -7.25 11.69
C GLU A 57 0.33 -8.55 11.28
N GLU A 58 -0.42 -9.19 12.23
CA GLU A 58 -1.13 -10.44 11.97
C GLU A 58 -2.32 -10.26 11.02
N THR A 59 -2.92 -9.07 11.01
CA THR A 59 -4.14 -8.80 10.22
C THR A 59 -3.93 -7.81 9.10
N LYS A 60 -2.69 -7.39 8.86
CA LYS A 60 -2.29 -6.26 8.02
C LYS A 60 -3.16 -6.02 6.79
N SER A 61 -3.68 -4.83 6.67
CA SER A 61 -4.66 -4.34 5.68
C SER A 61 -6.05 -4.96 5.77
N THR A 62 -6.20 -6.19 6.26
CA THR A 62 -7.50 -6.88 6.36
C THR A 62 -8.24 -6.51 7.65
N GLY A 63 -7.54 -6.39 8.78
CA GLY A 63 -8.12 -6.06 10.08
C GLY A 63 -8.82 -4.71 10.07
N VAL A 64 -8.11 -3.67 9.66
CA VAL A 64 -8.66 -2.31 9.54
C VAL A 64 -9.83 -2.24 8.56
N VAL A 65 -9.75 -2.89 7.40
CA VAL A 65 -10.85 -2.89 6.42
C VAL A 65 -12.10 -3.59 6.97
N ASN A 66 -11.93 -4.74 7.62
CA ASN A 66 -13.06 -5.44 8.25
C ASN A 66 -13.70 -4.59 9.35
N ARG A 67 -12.90 -3.86 10.13
CA ARG A 67 -13.39 -2.93 11.15
C ARG A 67 -14.19 -1.78 10.52
N LEU A 68 -13.68 -1.14 9.46
CA LEU A 68 -14.39 -0.10 8.73
C LEU A 68 -15.74 -0.59 8.19
N ILE A 69 -15.79 -1.83 7.70
CA ILE A 69 -17.04 -2.46 7.24
C ILE A 69 -18.00 -2.73 8.41
N ALA A 70 -17.52 -3.21 9.54
CA ALA A 70 -18.33 -3.47 10.71
C ALA A 70 -18.93 -2.17 11.29
N GLU A 71 -18.21 -1.07 11.22
CA GLU A 71 -18.62 0.26 11.69
C GLU A 71 -19.48 1.03 10.66
N ALA A 72 -19.87 0.42 9.52
CA ALA A 72 -20.59 1.09 8.42
C ALA A 72 -21.88 1.81 8.83
N ARG A 73 -22.60 1.31 9.86
CA ARG A 73 -23.83 1.93 10.36
C ARG A 73 -23.58 3.15 11.25
N GLN A 74 -22.40 3.24 11.84
CA GLN A 74 -21.96 4.35 12.70
C GLN A 74 -20.46 4.57 12.48
N PRO A 75 -20.09 5.17 11.34
CA PRO A 75 -18.69 5.35 10.96
C PRO A 75 -17.90 6.12 12.02
N GLN A 76 -16.70 5.65 12.31
CA GLN A 76 -15.81 6.28 13.29
C GLN A 76 -14.62 6.95 12.60
N ALA A 77 -14.17 6.42 11.47
CA ALA A 77 -13.02 6.94 10.73
C ALA A 77 -13.42 8.03 9.75
N ASP A 78 -12.65 9.12 9.70
CA ASP A 78 -12.78 10.19 8.72
C ASP A 78 -11.92 9.94 7.48
N VAL A 79 -10.75 9.30 7.69
CA VAL A 79 -9.80 8.98 6.62
C VAL A 79 -9.32 7.53 6.77
N PHE A 80 -9.17 6.85 5.63
CA PHE A 80 -8.44 5.59 5.56
C PHE A 80 -7.16 5.79 4.73
N LEU A 81 -6.01 5.54 5.37
CA LEU A 81 -4.70 5.53 4.74
C LEU A 81 -4.26 4.07 4.55
N SER A 82 -4.39 3.57 3.34
CA SER A 82 -4.08 2.16 3.01
C SER A 82 -2.68 2.02 2.44
N GLY A 83 -1.86 1.13 3.01
CA GLY A 83 -0.59 0.71 2.42
C GLY A 83 -0.75 -0.22 1.20
N ASP A 84 -1.99 -0.55 0.85
CA ASP A 84 -2.38 -1.43 -0.24
C ASP A 84 -3.38 -0.70 -1.15
N PRO A 85 -3.11 -0.52 -2.45
CA PRO A 85 -3.98 0.24 -3.36
C PRO A 85 -5.31 -0.46 -3.66
N VAL A 86 -5.46 -1.75 -3.36
CA VAL A 86 -6.63 -2.56 -3.73
C VAL A 86 -7.73 -2.50 -2.65
N ARG A 87 -7.36 -2.49 -1.38
CA ARG A 87 -8.31 -2.54 -0.25
C ARG A 87 -9.36 -1.42 -0.23
N PRO A 88 -9.06 -0.19 -0.62
CA PRO A 88 -10.06 0.87 -0.72
C PRO A 88 -11.26 0.53 -1.59
N PHE A 89 -11.09 -0.27 -2.65
CA PHE A 89 -12.19 -0.62 -3.56
C PHE A 89 -13.27 -1.48 -2.89
N LEU A 90 -12.93 -2.24 -1.85
CA LEU A 90 -13.92 -2.95 -1.03
C LEU A 90 -14.85 -2.00 -0.28
N LEU A 91 -14.33 -0.84 0.14
CA LEU A 91 -15.08 0.19 0.84
C LEU A 91 -15.89 1.04 -0.15
N ILE A 92 -15.30 1.38 -1.30
CA ILE A 92 -15.95 2.11 -2.39
C ILE A 92 -17.19 1.34 -2.89
N LYS A 93 -17.06 0.04 -3.17
CA LYS A 93 -18.18 -0.84 -3.59
C LYS A 93 -19.32 -0.89 -2.57
N ARG A 94 -19.04 -0.64 -1.30
CA ARG A 94 -20.04 -0.62 -0.21
C ARG A 94 -20.62 0.76 0.07
N GLY A 95 -20.21 1.79 -0.68
CA GLY A 95 -20.67 3.17 -0.47
C GLY A 95 -20.19 3.80 0.86
N LEU A 96 -19.05 3.33 1.40
CA LEU A 96 -18.49 3.81 2.67
C LEU A 96 -17.53 5.01 2.50
N VAL A 97 -17.29 5.42 1.26
CA VAL A 97 -16.32 6.45 0.86
C VAL A 97 -17.04 7.67 0.32
N GLN A 98 -16.54 8.87 0.66
CA GLN A 98 -16.97 10.11 0.03
C GLN A 98 -16.02 10.45 -1.14
N PRO A 99 -16.54 10.77 -2.33
CA PRO A 99 -15.74 11.37 -3.39
C PRO A 99 -15.19 12.73 -2.94
N TYR A 100 -13.87 12.89 -3.06
CA TYR A 100 -13.20 14.15 -2.76
C TYR A 100 -11.99 14.35 -3.70
N PRO A 101 -12.18 15.09 -4.80
CA PRO A 101 -11.06 15.43 -5.69
C PRO A 101 -10.17 16.50 -5.03
N SER A 102 -9.25 16.07 -4.19
CA SER A 102 -8.35 16.94 -3.46
C SER A 102 -7.57 17.88 -4.39
N PRO A 103 -7.58 19.20 -4.16
CA PRO A 103 -6.77 20.14 -4.93
C PRO A 103 -5.27 19.87 -4.79
N ALA A 104 -4.82 19.30 -3.66
CA ALA A 104 -3.42 18.92 -3.43
C ALA A 104 -2.97 17.75 -4.33
N ALA A 105 -3.92 17.00 -4.89
CA ALA A 105 -3.65 15.88 -5.80
C ALA A 105 -3.50 16.29 -7.28
N ALA A 106 -3.56 17.58 -7.62
CA ALA A 106 -3.54 18.02 -9.02
C ALA A 106 -2.34 17.52 -9.83
N SER A 107 -1.16 17.43 -9.18
CA SER A 107 0.09 16.93 -9.79
C SER A 107 0.33 15.43 -9.61
N VAL A 108 -0.56 14.69 -8.95
CA VAL A 108 -0.51 13.22 -8.91
C VAL A 108 -0.91 12.69 -10.29
N PRO A 109 -0.13 11.80 -10.93
CA PRO A 109 -0.47 11.24 -12.23
C PRO A 109 -1.86 10.58 -12.24
N ALA A 110 -2.59 10.74 -13.35
CA ALA A 110 -3.99 10.33 -13.45
C ALA A 110 -4.24 8.83 -13.15
N HIS A 111 -3.29 7.97 -13.47
CA HIS A 111 -3.40 6.53 -13.21
C HIS A 111 -3.20 6.15 -11.73
N PHE A 112 -2.79 7.10 -10.88
CA PHE A 112 -2.68 6.92 -9.43
C PHE A 112 -3.78 7.65 -8.65
N ARG A 113 -4.88 7.99 -9.29
CA ARG A 113 -6.07 8.58 -8.63
C ARG A 113 -7.35 8.29 -9.39
N ALA A 114 -8.46 8.20 -8.67
CA ALA A 114 -9.76 8.10 -9.30
C ALA A 114 -10.19 9.47 -9.86
N PRO A 115 -10.79 9.52 -11.07
CA PRO A 115 -11.29 10.78 -11.64
C PRO A 115 -12.35 11.47 -10.78
N ASP A 116 -13.16 10.71 -10.05
CA ASP A 116 -14.21 11.18 -9.13
C ASP A 116 -13.67 11.51 -7.72
N GLY A 117 -12.39 11.29 -7.44
CA GLY A 117 -11.78 11.53 -6.14
C GLY A 117 -12.15 10.52 -5.06
N THR A 118 -12.66 9.35 -5.40
CA THR A 118 -12.94 8.29 -4.41
C THR A 118 -11.68 7.71 -3.78
N TRP A 119 -10.55 7.79 -4.46
CA TRP A 119 -9.23 7.49 -3.89
C TRP A 119 -8.13 8.30 -4.57
N THR A 120 -7.03 8.53 -3.86
CA THR A 120 -5.83 9.16 -4.39
C THR A 120 -4.60 8.47 -3.84
N GLY A 121 -3.62 8.23 -4.71
CA GLY A 121 -2.30 7.69 -4.34
C GLY A 121 -1.46 8.74 -3.62
N SER A 122 -0.66 8.27 -2.66
CA SER A 122 0.37 9.05 -1.95
C SER A 122 1.60 8.17 -1.81
N ALA A 123 2.72 8.57 -2.40
CA ALA A 123 3.92 7.75 -2.49
C ALA A 123 3.64 6.29 -2.94
N ALA A 124 4.65 5.49 -3.22
CA ALA A 124 4.45 4.13 -3.68
C ALA A 124 5.60 3.21 -3.33
N ARG A 125 5.36 1.91 -3.47
CA ARG A 125 6.38 0.87 -3.59
C ARG A 125 6.31 0.25 -4.96
N ALA A 126 7.39 -0.43 -5.39
CA ALA A 126 7.39 -1.22 -6.62
C ALA A 126 7.85 -2.65 -6.34
N ARG A 127 7.36 -3.58 -7.15
CA ARG A 127 7.81 -4.97 -7.14
C ARG A 127 9.10 -5.09 -7.94
N ILE A 128 10.20 -5.42 -7.31
CA ILE A 128 11.54 -5.44 -7.89
C ILE A 128 12.20 -6.83 -7.75
N LEU A 129 13.21 -7.05 -8.55
CA LEU A 129 14.14 -8.16 -8.32
C LEU A 129 15.33 -7.63 -7.51
N LEU A 130 15.50 -8.17 -6.30
CA LEU A 130 16.69 -7.97 -5.49
C LEU A 130 17.72 -9.00 -5.90
N VAL A 131 18.92 -8.56 -6.30
CA VAL A 131 19.94 -9.41 -6.93
C VAL A 131 21.23 -9.37 -6.12
N ASN A 132 21.77 -10.53 -5.74
CA ASN A 132 23.06 -10.63 -5.08
C ASN A 132 24.20 -10.47 -6.10
N LYS A 133 24.98 -9.38 -5.99
CA LYS A 133 26.08 -9.04 -6.91
C LYS A 133 27.28 -10.00 -6.83
N GLN A 134 27.38 -10.82 -5.79
CA GLN A 134 28.43 -11.82 -5.68
C GLN A 134 28.07 -13.12 -6.42
N LYS A 135 26.79 -13.34 -6.71
CA LYS A 135 26.29 -14.52 -7.43
C LYS A 135 25.89 -14.24 -8.87
N VAL A 136 25.59 -13.01 -9.20
CA VAL A 136 25.10 -12.61 -10.53
C VAL A 136 26.03 -11.56 -11.10
N SER A 137 26.67 -11.85 -12.22
CA SER A 137 27.50 -10.87 -12.93
C SER A 137 26.64 -9.81 -13.62
N ALA A 138 27.25 -8.66 -13.96
CA ALA A 138 26.53 -7.58 -14.65
C ALA A 138 25.94 -8.02 -16.01
N ALA A 139 26.58 -8.97 -16.70
CA ALA A 139 26.12 -9.49 -17.97
C ALA A 139 24.92 -10.45 -17.84
N GLU A 140 24.72 -11.04 -16.66
CA GLU A 140 23.67 -12.03 -16.39
C GLU A 140 22.48 -11.47 -15.62
N MET A 141 22.47 -10.14 -15.35
CA MET A 141 21.38 -9.49 -14.59
C MET A 141 20.02 -9.88 -15.14
N PRO A 142 19.09 -10.36 -14.28
CA PRO A 142 17.73 -10.65 -14.69
C PRO A 142 17.04 -9.35 -15.14
N LYS A 143 16.11 -9.45 -16.11
CA LYS A 143 15.39 -8.31 -16.67
C LYS A 143 13.88 -8.41 -16.54
N SER A 144 13.38 -9.60 -16.29
CA SER A 144 11.96 -9.92 -16.23
C SER A 144 11.66 -10.76 -15.00
N VAL A 145 10.42 -10.66 -14.49
CA VAL A 145 9.93 -11.61 -13.47
C VAL A 145 9.94 -13.05 -13.98
N ARG A 146 9.89 -13.28 -15.30
CA ARG A 146 10.01 -14.61 -15.91
C ARG A 146 11.38 -15.25 -15.66
N ASP A 147 12.42 -14.45 -15.40
CA ASP A 147 13.76 -14.97 -15.08
C ASP A 147 13.77 -15.79 -13.78
N LEU A 148 12.80 -15.56 -12.86
CA LEU A 148 12.63 -16.41 -11.67
C LEU A 148 12.40 -17.88 -11.99
N ALA A 149 11.78 -18.16 -13.13
CA ALA A 149 11.48 -19.51 -13.62
C ALA A 149 12.44 -19.98 -14.72
N ALA A 150 13.48 -19.19 -15.06
CA ALA A 150 14.39 -19.56 -16.14
C ALA A 150 15.31 -20.75 -15.73
N PRO A 151 15.47 -21.79 -16.56
CA PRO A 151 16.22 -23.01 -16.22
C PRO A 151 17.66 -22.76 -15.75
N ARG A 152 18.32 -21.71 -16.25
CA ARG A 152 19.68 -21.31 -15.83
C ARG A 152 19.76 -20.92 -14.35
N TRP A 153 18.63 -20.55 -13.73
CA TRP A 153 18.54 -20.14 -12.34
C TRP A 153 17.86 -21.18 -11.43
N LYS A 154 17.84 -22.45 -11.86
CA LYS A 154 17.20 -23.54 -11.12
C LYS A 154 17.69 -23.61 -9.66
N GLY A 155 16.74 -23.52 -8.70
CA GLY A 155 17.03 -23.52 -7.27
C GLY A 155 17.73 -22.26 -6.75
N GLN A 156 17.91 -21.23 -7.58
CA GLN A 156 18.66 -20.00 -7.25
C GLN A 156 17.76 -18.76 -7.14
N THR A 157 16.46 -18.93 -7.12
CA THR A 157 15.49 -17.82 -7.05
C THR A 157 14.53 -17.96 -5.90
N ALA A 158 13.92 -16.85 -5.47
CA ALA A 158 12.92 -16.83 -4.41
C ALA A 158 11.80 -15.82 -4.69
N LEU A 159 10.61 -16.11 -4.17
CA LEU A 159 9.51 -15.15 -4.04
C LEU A 159 8.71 -15.46 -2.77
N ALA A 160 8.01 -14.47 -2.23
CA ALA A 160 7.13 -14.71 -1.09
C ALA A 160 5.90 -15.53 -1.51
N ASN A 161 5.25 -16.17 -0.54
CA ASN A 161 4.07 -17.00 -0.77
C ASN A 161 2.97 -16.19 -1.52
N PRO A 162 2.54 -16.67 -2.71
CA PRO A 162 1.60 -15.94 -3.56
C PRO A 162 0.17 -15.85 -3.01
N LEU A 163 -0.11 -16.47 -1.85
CA LEU A 163 -1.41 -16.31 -1.16
C LEU A 163 -1.54 -14.99 -0.41
N PHE A 164 -0.45 -14.27 -0.16
CA PHE A 164 -0.44 -13.14 0.76
C PHE A 164 0.24 -11.90 0.18
N GLY A 165 -0.22 -10.74 0.66
CA GLY A 165 0.43 -9.45 0.49
C GLY A 165 0.64 -9.02 -0.96
N THR A 166 1.76 -8.35 -1.19
CA THR A 166 2.12 -7.77 -2.48
C THR A 166 2.45 -8.83 -3.54
N THR A 167 2.78 -10.06 -3.14
CA THR A 167 2.99 -11.16 -4.10
C THR A 167 1.69 -11.64 -4.71
N THR A 168 0.59 -11.76 -3.93
CA THR A 168 -0.74 -12.05 -4.51
C THR A 168 -1.15 -10.98 -5.51
N MET A 169 -0.93 -9.71 -5.15
CA MET A 169 -1.23 -8.57 -6.01
C MET A 169 -0.44 -8.64 -7.32
N HIS A 170 0.86 -8.95 -7.25
CA HIS A 170 1.68 -9.07 -8.44
C HIS A 170 1.25 -10.24 -9.34
N VAL A 171 0.98 -11.41 -8.75
CA VAL A 171 0.46 -12.56 -9.50
C VAL A 171 -0.85 -12.21 -10.20
N ALA A 172 -1.79 -11.58 -9.51
CA ALA A 172 -3.05 -11.13 -10.11
C ALA A 172 -2.82 -10.14 -11.25
N ALA A 173 -1.89 -9.19 -11.10
CA ALA A 173 -1.53 -8.24 -12.16
C ALA A 173 -0.95 -8.96 -13.38
N LEU A 174 -0.12 -10.00 -13.19
CA LEU A 174 0.42 -10.82 -14.27
C LEU A 174 -0.66 -11.63 -14.97
N PHE A 175 -1.63 -12.18 -14.23
CA PHE A 175 -2.81 -12.84 -14.82
C PHE A 175 -3.62 -11.88 -15.69
N GLY A 176 -3.85 -10.66 -15.22
CA GLY A 176 -4.49 -9.62 -16.00
C GLY A 176 -3.72 -9.23 -17.27
N ALA A 177 -2.39 -9.09 -17.17
CA ALA A 177 -1.54 -8.64 -18.27
C ALA A 177 -1.19 -9.75 -19.29
N TRP A 178 -1.00 -10.99 -18.84
CA TRP A 178 -0.60 -12.11 -19.71
C TRP A 178 -1.74 -13.04 -20.12
N GLY A 179 -2.85 -12.98 -19.39
CA GLY A 179 -3.95 -13.96 -19.45
C GLY A 179 -3.68 -15.15 -18.52
N GLU A 180 -4.76 -15.86 -18.20
CA GLU A 180 -4.77 -16.92 -17.18
C GLU A 180 -3.81 -18.07 -17.49
N ASP A 181 -3.81 -18.59 -18.72
CA ASP A 181 -2.97 -19.72 -19.11
C ASP A 181 -1.48 -19.43 -18.92
N LYS A 182 -1.02 -18.24 -19.34
CA LYS A 182 0.38 -17.83 -19.18
C LYS A 182 0.74 -17.51 -17.73
N GLY A 183 -0.21 -16.97 -16.96
CA GLY A 183 -0.04 -16.73 -15.53
C GLY A 183 0.13 -18.04 -14.76
N ARG A 184 -0.72 -19.03 -15.03
CA ARG A 184 -0.63 -20.38 -14.44
C ARG A 184 0.67 -21.09 -14.84
N ALA A 185 0.99 -21.09 -16.12
CA ALA A 185 2.24 -21.70 -16.62
C ALA A 185 3.48 -21.10 -15.93
N PHE A 186 3.53 -19.78 -15.76
CA PHE A 186 4.63 -19.14 -15.05
C PHE A 186 4.79 -19.66 -13.62
N LEU A 187 3.69 -19.79 -12.87
CA LEU A 187 3.73 -20.31 -11.50
C LEU A 187 4.16 -21.79 -11.46
N ASP A 188 3.70 -22.60 -12.40
CA ASP A 188 4.11 -24.00 -12.52
C ASP A 188 5.59 -24.12 -12.90
N ASP A 189 6.08 -23.23 -13.77
CA ASP A 189 7.49 -23.13 -14.12
C ASP A 189 8.36 -22.75 -12.90
N LEU A 190 7.87 -21.89 -11.98
CA LEU A 190 8.56 -21.61 -10.72
C LEU A 190 8.78 -22.88 -9.88
N LYS A 191 7.77 -23.75 -9.78
CA LYS A 191 7.91 -25.05 -9.08
C LYS A 191 8.90 -25.96 -9.78
N THR A 192 8.78 -26.10 -11.10
CA THR A 192 9.69 -26.92 -11.92
C THR A 192 11.13 -26.42 -11.80
N ASN A 193 11.30 -25.10 -11.69
CA ASN A 193 12.60 -24.47 -11.51
C ASN A 193 13.09 -24.47 -10.05
N HIS A 194 12.34 -25.09 -9.12
CA HIS A 194 12.65 -25.11 -7.69
C HIS A 194 12.86 -23.71 -7.09
N ALA A 195 12.11 -22.70 -7.53
CA ALA A 195 12.09 -21.40 -6.88
C ALA A 195 11.64 -21.55 -5.41
N ARG A 196 12.34 -20.91 -4.48
CA ARG A 196 11.99 -20.98 -3.06
C ARG A 196 10.74 -20.10 -2.80
N ILE A 197 9.71 -20.69 -2.20
CA ILE A 197 8.54 -19.98 -1.73
C ILE A 197 8.78 -19.61 -0.27
N ALA A 198 9.11 -18.34 -0.05
CA ALA A 198 9.40 -17.78 1.26
C ALA A 198 8.12 -17.37 1.99
N SER A 199 8.16 -17.22 3.31
CA SER A 199 7.04 -16.80 4.14
C SER A 199 6.67 -15.32 3.91
N SER A 200 7.65 -14.47 3.57
CA SER A 200 7.50 -13.02 3.42
C SER A 200 8.53 -12.42 2.45
N ASN A 201 8.34 -11.17 2.03
CA ASN A 201 9.36 -10.43 1.26
C ASN A 201 10.63 -10.20 2.10
N GLY A 202 10.51 -9.97 3.41
CA GLY A 202 11.66 -9.87 4.30
C GLY A 202 12.49 -11.16 4.34
N GLU A 203 11.85 -12.35 4.26
CA GLU A 203 12.59 -13.61 4.12
C GLU A 203 13.26 -13.71 2.74
N VAL A 204 12.61 -13.28 1.66
CA VAL A 204 13.25 -13.21 0.33
C VAL A 204 14.50 -12.33 0.39
N LYS A 205 14.39 -11.13 0.99
CA LYS A 205 15.53 -10.23 1.22
C LYS A 205 16.65 -10.95 1.95
N ARG A 206 16.36 -11.63 3.06
CA ARG A 206 17.34 -12.39 3.84
C ARG A 206 18.03 -13.47 3.00
N LEU A 207 17.27 -14.27 2.24
CA LEU A 207 17.82 -15.33 1.37
C LEU A 207 18.77 -14.76 0.32
N VAL A 208 18.43 -13.63 -0.28
CA VAL A 208 19.28 -12.96 -1.28
C VAL A 208 20.54 -12.37 -0.64
N THR A 209 20.38 -11.62 0.46
CA THR A 209 21.53 -10.97 1.13
C THR A 209 22.52 -11.97 1.70
N ALA A 210 22.04 -13.09 2.23
CA ALA A 210 22.87 -14.21 2.70
C ALA A 210 23.50 -15.01 1.55
N GLY A 211 23.14 -14.76 0.29
CA GLY A 211 23.63 -15.51 -0.87
C GLY A 211 23.10 -16.94 -0.94
N GLU A 212 22.01 -17.26 -0.26
CA GLU A 212 21.37 -18.57 -0.38
C GLU A 212 20.66 -18.75 -1.73
N VAL A 213 20.19 -17.62 -2.32
CA VAL A 213 19.70 -17.55 -3.70
C VAL A 213 20.40 -16.42 -4.46
N ALA A 214 20.37 -16.48 -5.78
CA ALA A 214 20.98 -15.47 -6.64
C ALA A 214 20.16 -14.17 -6.68
N PHE A 215 18.83 -14.28 -6.75
CA PHE A 215 17.91 -13.15 -6.70
C PHE A 215 16.50 -13.58 -6.29
N GLY A 216 15.68 -12.60 -5.93
CA GLY A 216 14.29 -12.83 -5.55
C GLY A 216 13.39 -11.63 -5.81
N LEU A 217 12.08 -11.88 -5.85
CA LEU A 217 11.05 -10.88 -6.02
C LEU A 217 10.63 -10.33 -4.66
N CYS A 218 10.90 -9.04 -4.40
CA CYS A 218 10.47 -8.33 -3.18
C CYS A 218 10.02 -6.89 -3.47
N ASP A 219 9.88 -6.07 -2.46
CA ASP A 219 9.44 -4.68 -2.56
C ASP A 219 10.64 -3.71 -2.48
N THR A 220 10.46 -2.48 -2.93
CA THR A 220 11.50 -1.44 -2.91
C THR A 220 11.95 -1.04 -1.52
N ASP A 221 11.09 -1.09 -0.52
CA ASP A 221 11.41 -0.85 0.89
C ASP A 221 12.33 -1.94 1.48
N ASP A 222 12.08 -3.23 1.19
CA ASP A 222 12.99 -4.33 1.54
C ASP A 222 14.37 -4.13 0.91
N ALA A 223 14.40 -3.69 -0.36
CA ALA A 223 15.66 -3.41 -1.05
C ALA A 223 16.41 -2.22 -0.46
N ALA A 224 15.68 -1.16 -0.08
CA ALA A 224 16.26 0.02 0.56
C ALA A 224 16.92 -0.35 1.90
N GLU A 225 16.27 -1.18 2.71
CA GLU A 225 16.83 -1.70 3.96
C GLU A 225 18.10 -2.51 3.70
N ALA A 226 18.07 -3.45 2.74
CA ALA A 226 19.26 -4.25 2.40
C ALA A 226 20.45 -3.37 1.94
N LEU A 227 20.18 -2.32 1.16
CA LEU A 227 21.21 -1.37 0.71
C LEU A 227 21.74 -0.51 1.86
N HIS A 228 20.86 -0.07 2.77
CA HIS A 228 21.23 0.68 3.97
C HIS A 228 22.16 -0.14 4.86
N ASP A 229 21.90 -1.44 5.00
CA ASP A 229 22.73 -2.38 5.77
C ASP A 229 24.04 -2.77 5.06
N GLY A 230 24.30 -2.19 3.88
CA GLY A 230 25.53 -2.43 3.13
C GLY A 230 25.60 -3.78 2.42
N ALA A 231 24.47 -4.47 2.24
CA ALA A 231 24.44 -5.76 1.54
C ALA A 231 24.93 -5.63 0.08
N PRO A 232 25.66 -6.63 -0.45
CA PRO A 232 26.18 -6.59 -1.81
C PRO A 232 25.09 -6.91 -2.86
N VAL A 233 24.03 -6.09 -2.87
CA VAL A 233 22.86 -6.30 -3.73
C VAL A 233 22.71 -5.22 -4.80
N ALA A 234 21.93 -5.53 -5.84
CA ALA A 234 21.44 -4.60 -6.84
C ALA A 234 19.91 -4.69 -6.94
N VAL A 235 19.29 -3.60 -7.34
CA VAL A 235 17.84 -3.49 -7.53
C VAL A 235 17.55 -3.43 -9.02
N VAL A 236 16.73 -4.36 -9.51
CA VAL A 236 16.28 -4.40 -10.89
C VAL A 236 14.76 -4.16 -10.93
N TYR A 237 14.35 -3.15 -11.68
CA TYR A 237 12.96 -2.90 -12.02
C TYR A 237 12.61 -3.76 -13.24
N PRO A 238 11.86 -4.87 -13.08
CA PRO A 238 11.70 -5.85 -14.14
C PRO A 238 10.76 -5.39 -15.25
N ASP A 239 10.80 -6.13 -16.38
CA ASP A 239 9.83 -6.08 -17.49
C ASP A 239 9.78 -4.72 -18.22
N GLN A 240 10.89 -3.98 -18.25
CA GLN A 240 10.94 -2.65 -18.88
C GLN A 240 10.68 -2.69 -20.40
N ASP A 241 11.03 -3.79 -21.07
CA ASP A 241 10.74 -4.04 -22.50
C ASP A 241 9.39 -4.74 -22.71
N GLY A 242 8.63 -4.97 -21.62
CA GLY A 242 7.37 -5.72 -21.63
C GLY A 242 6.22 -4.97 -20.94
N VAL A 243 5.60 -5.64 -19.96
CA VAL A 243 4.42 -5.12 -19.22
C VAL A 243 4.74 -4.00 -18.25
N GLY A 244 6.01 -3.80 -17.94
CA GLY A 244 6.48 -2.82 -16.95
C GLY A 244 6.50 -3.38 -15.52
N THR A 245 7.10 -2.63 -14.62
CA THR A 245 7.19 -2.96 -13.19
C THR A 245 5.88 -2.60 -12.49
N LEU A 246 5.34 -3.50 -11.67
CA LEU A 246 4.16 -3.20 -10.86
C LEU A 246 4.51 -2.16 -9.79
N VAL A 247 3.78 -1.05 -9.79
CA VAL A 247 3.82 0.02 -8.80
C VAL A 247 2.59 -0.09 -7.90
N MET A 248 2.76 0.09 -6.61
CA MET A 248 1.72 -0.06 -5.59
C MET A 248 1.65 1.23 -4.76
N PRO A 249 0.80 2.20 -5.15
CA PRO A 249 0.63 3.42 -4.37
C PRO A 249 0.00 3.12 -3.01
N THR A 250 0.42 3.86 -1.99
CA THR A 250 -0.36 4.04 -0.78
C THR A 250 -1.62 4.80 -1.15
N ALA A 251 -2.79 4.34 -0.73
CA ALA A 251 -4.06 4.95 -1.13
C ALA A 251 -4.70 5.73 0.03
N VAL A 252 -5.13 6.94 -0.25
CA VAL A 252 -5.83 7.84 0.67
C VAL A 252 -7.29 7.92 0.26
N VAL A 253 -8.19 7.73 1.22
CA VAL A 253 -9.64 7.68 1.01
C VAL A 253 -10.35 8.52 2.08
N LEU A 254 -11.26 9.40 1.68
CA LEU A 254 -12.16 10.10 2.59
C LEU A 254 -13.34 9.19 2.94
N MET A 255 -13.53 8.92 4.22
CA MET A 255 -14.60 8.06 4.71
C MET A 255 -15.87 8.88 5.03
N ASN A 256 -17.00 8.19 5.21
CA ASN A 256 -18.25 8.79 5.71
C ASN A 256 -18.19 9.06 7.23
N GLY A 257 -17.06 9.57 7.71
CA GLY A 257 -16.78 9.80 9.12
C GLY A 257 -17.50 11.01 9.74
N PRO A 258 -17.37 11.18 11.07
CA PRO A 258 -18.07 12.24 11.81
C PRO A 258 -17.48 13.65 11.62
N HIS A 259 -16.24 13.78 11.10
CA HIS A 259 -15.54 15.07 10.96
C HIS A 259 -15.15 15.35 9.49
N PRO A 260 -16.11 15.56 8.56
CA PRO A 260 -15.83 15.60 7.12
C PRO A 260 -14.87 16.73 6.71
N ASP A 261 -14.91 17.90 7.37
CA ASP A 261 -13.99 19.00 7.05
C ASP A 261 -12.55 18.71 7.51
N ALA A 262 -12.40 18.16 8.71
CA ALA A 262 -11.10 17.71 9.22
C ALA A 262 -10.55 16.53 8.38
N GLY A 263 -11.43 15.63 7.95
CA GLY A 263 -11.09 14.55 7.02
C GLY A 263 -10.55 15.08 5.69
N ARG A 264 -11.22 16.07 5.07
CA ARG A 264 -10.73 16.71 3.84
C ARG A 264 -9.37 17.37 4.04
N ALA A 265 -9.19 18.10 5.14
CA ALA A 265 -7.90 18.72 5.44
C ALA A 265 -6.77 17.69 5.61
N LEU A 266 -7.05 16.55 6.25
CA LEU A 266 -6.06 15.47 6.38
C LEU A 266 -5.80 14.78 5.03
N VAL A 267 -6.82 14.57 4.19
CA VAL A 267 -6.63 14.05 2.82
C VAL A 267 -5.72 14.98 2.02
N ASP A 268 -5.99 16.30 2.01
CA ASP A 268 -5.14 17.27 1.31
C ASP A 268 -3.68 17.21 1.76
N TRP A 269 -3.46 17.07 3.07
CA TRP A 269 -2.12 16.89 3.61
C TRP A 269 -1.48 15.60 3.11
N LEU A 270 -2.15 14.46 3.28
CA LEU A 270 -1.62 13.13 2.95
C LEU A 270 -1.28 12.96 1.47
N VAL A 271 -2.01 13.62 0.57
CA VAL A 271 -1.74 13.57 -0.88
C VAL A 271 -0.89 14.74 -1.37
N SER A 272 -0.33 15.55 -0.48
CA SER A 272 0.51 16.68 -0.86
C SER A 272 1.89 16.26 -1.39
N ALA A 273 2.54 17.14 -2.15
CA ALA A 273 3.91 16.94 -2.62
C ALA A 273 4.91 16.82 -1.45
N GLU A 274 4.63 17.48 -0.33
CA GLU A 274 5.45 17.44 0.86
C GLU A 274 5.43 16.06 1.51
N VAL A 275 4.24 15.45 1.66
CA VAL A 275 4.12 14.09 2.20
C VAL A 275 4.71 13.06 1.24
N ASP A 276 4.53 13.22 -0.07
CA ASP A 276 5.14 12.37 -1.08
C ASP A 276 6.68 12.34 -0.93
N LYS A 277 7.30 13.53 -0.75
CA LYS A 277 8.73 13.66 -0.45
C LYS A 277 9.09 13.06 0.91
N ARG A 278 8.30 13.35 1.93
CA ARG A 278 8.57 12.91 3.31
C ARG A 278 8.52 11.39 3.45
N MET A 279 7.58 10.73 2.78
CA MET A 279 7.51 9.27 2.73
C MET A 279 8.71 8.65 2.01
N ALA A 280 9.26 9.33 1.01
CA ALA A 280 10.50 8.88 0.37
C ALA A 280 11.72 8.97 1.31
N GLU A 281 11.78 10.01 2.13
CA GLU A 281 12.85 10.21 3.12
C GLU A 281 12.76 9.22 4.30
N LEU A 282 11.55 8.95 4.79
CA LEU A 282 11.32 8.12 5.99
C LEU A 282 11.28 6.62 5.71
N ALA A 283 10.68 6.23 4.57
CA ALA A 283 10.34 4.84 4.29
C ALA A 283 10.88 4.35 2.94
N ALA A 284 11.71 5.14 2.27
CA ALA A 284 12.17 4.88 0.91
C ALA A 284 11.01 4.62 -0.10
N HIS A 285 9.81 5.14 0.20
CA HIS A 285 8.70 5.08 -0.72
C HIS A 285 8.95 5.97 -1.93
N MET A 286 8.58 5.50 -3.09
CA MET A 286 8.80 6.18 -4.36
C MET A 286 7.85 7.37 -4.49
N PRO A 287 8.35 8.60 -4.77
CA PRO A 287 7.47 9.70 -5.12
C PRO A 287 6.63 9.37 -6.36
N LEU A 288 5.35 9.71 -6.32
CA LEU A 288 4.45 9.60 -7.48
C LEU A 288 4.66 10.77 -8.46
N ARG A 289 5.12 11.91 -7.97
CA ARG A 289 5.39 13.10 -8.76
C ARG A 289 6.77 13.06 -9.38
N ALA A 290 6.87 13.50 -10.66
CA ALA A 290 8.12 13.44 -11.40
C ALA A 290 9.15 14.48 -10.94
N ASP A 291 8.69 15.60 -10.38
CA ASP A 291 9.50 16.72 -9.91
C ASP A 291 10.08 16.52 -8.50
N ILE A 292 9.65 15.49 -7.78
CA ILE A 292 10.18 15.15 -6.46
C ILE A 292 11.37 14.21 -6.62
N GLN A 293 12.53 14.65 -6.13
CA GLN A 293 13.76 13.89 -6.13
C GLN A 293 14.27 13.71 -4.69
N VAL A 294 14.54 12.47 -4.31
CA VAL A 294 15.15 12.11 -3.02
C VAL A 294 16.35 11.20 -3.31
N PRO A 295 17.54 11.52 -2.77
CA PRO A 295 18.73 10.70 -3.00
C PRO A 295 18.50 9.22 -2.64
N GLY A 296 18.87 8.32 -3.54
CA GLY A 296 18.72 6.87 -3.31
C GLY A 296 17.31 6.31 -3.58
N VAL A 297 16.30 7.15 -3.78
CA VAL A 297 14.91 6.73 -4.05
C VAL A 297 14.52 7.11 -5.47
N ARG A 298 14.04 6.14 -6.25
CA ARG A 298 13.53 6.39 -7.61
C ARG A 298 12.09 6.87 -7.57
N SER A 299 11.74 7.83 -8.43
CA SER A 299 10.34 8.21 -8.68
C SER A 299 9.64 7.12 -9.51
N ALA A 300 8.33 6.94 -9.28
CA ALA A 300 7.47 6.03 -10.04
C ALA A 300 7.43 6.37 -11.56
N ASN A 301 7.83 7.59 -11.95
CA ASN A 301 7.91 8.02 -13.34
C ASN A 301 9.28 7.79 -13.99
N SER A 302 10.27 7.26 -13.27
CA SER A 302 11.65 7.09 -13.76
C SER A 302 11.89 5.77 -14.50
N PHE A 303 10.84 4.97 -14.68
CA PHE A 303 10.86 3.68 -15.38
C PHE A 303 9.44 3.38 -15.92
N ARG A 304 9.35 2.36 -16.77
CA ARG A 304 8.05 1.90 -17.27
C ARG A 304 7.29 1.16 -16.17
N SER A 305 6.21 1.77 -15.67
CA SER A 305 5.28 1.12 -14.75
C SER A 305 4.24 0.29 -15.49
N MET A 306 3.83 -0.83 -14.88
CA MET A 306 2.74 -1.67 -15.38
C MET A 306 1.43 -0.87 -15.35
N GLN A 307 0.68 -0.90 -16.45
CA GLN A 307 -0.64 -0.28 -16.50
C GLN A 307 -1.65 -1.19 -15.79
N VAL A 308 -2.16 -0.75 -14.66
CA VAL A 308 -3.03 -1.53 -13.78
C VAL A 308 -4.28 -0.73 -13.44
N ASP A 309 -5.43 -1.34 -13.62
CA ASP A 309 -6.68 -0.93 -13.01
C ASP A 309 -6.77 -1.59 -11.62
N TYR A 310 -6.53 -0.83 -10.56
CA TYR A 310 -6.48 -1.37 -9.19
C TYR A 310 -7.84 -1.91 -8.71
N ALA A 311 -8.96 -1.43 -9.25
CA ALA A 311 -10.29 -1.98 -8.94
C ALA A 311 -10.43 -3.40 -9.49
N ARG A 312 -10.09 -3.60 -10.76
CA ARG A 312 -10.06 -4.92 -11.40
C ARG A 312 -9.02 -5.83 -10.80
N LEU A 313 -7.88 -5.29 -10.38
CA LEU A 313 -6.84 -6.05 -9.71
C LEU A 313 -7.35 -6.70 -8.42
N GLY A 314 -8.17 -6.00 -7.64
CA GLY A 314 -8.81 -6.55 -6.46
C GLY A 314 -9.74 -7.73 -6.78
N GLU A 315 -10.54 -7.60 -7.84
CA GLU A 315 -11.42 -8.69 -8.32
C GLU A 315 -10.60 -9.90 -8.79
N GLU A 316 -9.52 -9.64 -9.49
CA GLU A 316 -8.62 -10.68 -9.96
C GLU A 316 -7.92 -11.40 -8.81
N MET A 317 -7.48 -10.68 -7.78
CA MET A 317 -6.93 -11.29 -6.55
C MET A 317 -7.92 -12.25 -5.90
N GLU A 318 -9.20 -11.85 -5.78
CA GLU A 318 -10.25 -12.72 -5.24
C GLU A 318 -10.50 -13.95 -6.14
N ARG A 319 -10.53 -13.74 -7.45
CA ARG A 319 -10.79 -14.78 -8.44
C ARG A 319 -9.75 -15.89 -8.45
N ILE A 320 -8.47 -15.54 -8.34
CA ILE A 320 -7.36 -16.51 -8.40
C ILE A 320 -7.10 -17.22 -7.05
N GLN A 321 -7.61 -16.69 -5.94
CA GLN A 321 -7.36 -17.24 -4.59
C GLN A 321 -7.63 -18.75 -4.44
N PRO A 322 -8.77 -19.31 -4.91
CA PRO A 322 -9.01 -20.74 -4.76
C PRO A 322 -7.97 -21.61 -5.48
N TRP A 323 -7.55 -21.17 -6.68
CA TRP A 323 -6.52 -21.87 -7.43
C TRP A 323 -5.15 -21.74 -6.77
N LEU A 324 -4.79 -20.56 -6.26
CA LEU A 324 -3.53 -20.33 -5.55
C LEU A 324 -3.43 -21.21 -4.28
N ARG A 325 -4.53 -21.40 -3.54
CA ARG A 325 -4.55 -22.35 -2.39
C ARG A 325 -4.15 -23.76 -2.82
N GLN A 326 -4.78 -24.28 -3.87
CA GLN A 326 -4.42 -25.58 -4.42
C GLN A 326 -2.96 -25.61 -4.91
N TRP A 327 -2.52 -24.54 -5.56
CA TRP A 327 -1.17 -24.44 -6.08
C TRP A 327 -0.11 -24.48 -4.96
N VAL A 328 -0.33 -23.86 -3.79
CA VAL A 328 0.59 -23.94 -2.64
C VAL A 328 0.40 -25.21 -1.79
N GLY A 329 -0.59 -26.03 -2.07
CA GLY A 329 -0.84 -27.30 -1.36
C GLY A 329 -1.74 -27.16 -0.12
N LEU A 330 -2.66 -26.18 -0.11
CA LEU A 330 -3.65 -25.93 0.94
C LEU A 330 -5.07 -26.24 0.46
#